data_3de4f0e5f9901b0110836a968bd1c0f5
#
_entry.id   3de4f0e5f9901b0110836a968bd1c0f5
#
_cell.length_a   1.000
_cell.length_b   1.000
_cell.length_c   1.000
_cell.angle_alpha   90.00
_cell.angle_beta   90.00
_cell.angle_gamma   90.00
#
_symmetry.space_group_name_H-M   'P 1'
#
loop_
_entity.id
_entity.type
_entity.pdbx_description
1 polymer ?
#
loop_
_entity_poly.entity_id
_entity_poly.type
_entity_poly.pdbx_seq_one_letter_code
_entity_poly.pdbx_strand_id
1 'polypeptide(L)'
;MSCFLTNSSVGKKLVMSISGCFLVLFILFHMAMNLTVLFSREGYNMICEFLGANWYALAGTALLAAGVLVHFVYAFILTIDNYRARGKQRYAVTVQEKGVSWASKNMLVLGIIVILGLGLHLVHFWSKMQLVEILHLKFPTGVDANGQGYVFLPANGALLMAFTFSKWYNVVLYLVWFAALWFHLTHG
;
A
#
# COMPACT_ATOMS: atom_id res chain seq x y z
N MET A 1 -2.01 19.11 -29.66
CA MET A 1 -1.00 19.48 -28.62
C MET A 1 -0.66 18.23 -27.81
N SER A 2 0.58 17.73 -27.89
CA SER A 2 1.01 16.60 -27.05
C SER A 2 1.20 17.10 -25.62
N CYS A 3 0.54 16.47 -24.66
CA CYS A 3 0.71 16.84 -23.25
C CYS A 3 2.12 16.48 -22.77
N PHE A 4 2.88 17.46 -22.28
CA PHE A 4 4.24 17.28 -21.77
C PHE A 4 4.33 16.14 -20.73
N LEU A 5 3.34 16.05 -19.85
CA LEU A 5 3.33 15.07 -18.75
C LEU A 5 3.20 13.61 -19.23
N THR A 6 2.52 13.37 -20.35
CA THR A 6 2.28 12.00 -20.86
C THR A 6 3.30 11.56 -21.92
N ASN A 7 3.84 12.50 -22.71
CA ASN A 7 4.66 12.17 -23.88
C ASN A 7 6.16 12.36 -23.66
N SER A 8 6.57 13.23 -22.71
CA SER A 8 7.99 13.41 -22.44
C SER A 8 8.49 12.45 -21.36
N SER A 9 9.71 11.96 -21.51
CA SER A 9 10.38 11.12 -20.50
C SER A 9 10.49 11.82 -19.15
N VAL A 10 10.75 13.13 -19.14
CA VAL A 10 10.84 13.96 -17.94
C VAL A 10 9.47 14.12 -17.28
N GLY A 11 8.41 14.37 -18.09
CA GLY A 11 7.06 14.51 -17.58
C GLY A 11 6.56 13.24 -16.88
N LYS A 12 6.81 12.06 -17.48
CA LYS A 12 6.45 10.76 -16.87
C LYS A 12 7.16 10.54 -15.53
N LYS A 13 8.45 10.87 -15.42
CA LYS A 13 9.22 10.78 -14.17
C LYS A 13 8.71 11.76 -13.13
N LEU A 14 8.31 12.97 -13.53
CA LEU A 14 7.73 13.96 -12.61
C LEU A 14 6.41 13.45 -12.01
N VAL A 15 5.49 12.90 -12.83
CA VAL A 15 4.24 12.31 -12.34
C VAL A 15 4.52 11.17 -11.38
N MET A 16 5.49 10.30 -11.70
CA MET A 16 5.92 9.20 -10.85
C MET A 16 6.42 9.69 -9.49
N SER A 17 7.26 10.72 -9.45
CA SER A 17 7.79 11.29 -8.21
C SER A 17 6.71 11.97 -7.37
N ILE A 18 5.82 12.75 -7.98
CA ILE A 18 4.73 13.43 -7.26
C ILE A 18 3.76 12.41 -6.65
N SER A 19 3.36 11.40 -7.44
CA SER A 19 2.48 10.33 -6.93
C SER A 19 3.15 9.53 -5.81
N GLY A 20 4.45 9.22 -5.94
CA GLY A 20 5.22 8.56 -4.90
C GLY A 20 5.29 9.37 -3.61
N CYS A 21 5.59 10.66 -3.69
CA CYS A 21 5.62 11.57 -2.54
C CYS A 21 4.24 11.64 -1.84
N PHE A 22 3.15 11.74 -2.60
CA PHE A 22 1.79 11.70 -2.06
C PHE A 22 1.53 10.41 -1.27
N LEU A 23 1.93 9.25 -1.82
CA LEU A 23 1.76 7.96 -1.14
C LEU A 23 2.62 7.85 0.13
N VAL A 24 3.85 8.38 0.12
CA VAL A 24 4.71 8.43 1.33
C VAL A 24 4.04 9.25 2.44
N LEU A 25 3.49 10.43 2.11
CA LEU A 25 2.78 11.27 3.08
C LEU A 25 1.57 10.53 3.66
N PHE A 26 0.81 9.82 2.83
CA PHE A 26 -0.28 8.98 3.31
C PHE A 26 0.20 7.86 4.23
N ILE A 27 1.28 7.15 3.89
CA ILE A 27 1.83 6.07 4.72
C ILE A 27 2.26 6.60 6.08
N LEU A 28 2.90 7.78 6.15
CA LEU A 28 3.28 8.42 7.40
C LEU A 28 2.06 8.75 8.26
N PHE A 29 1.03 9.33 7.67
CA PHE A 29 -0.25 9.59 8.35
C PHE A 29 -0.89 8.29 8.84
N HIS A 30 -1.01 7.30 7.98
CA HIS A 30 -1.60 6.00 8.28
C HIS A 30 -0.83 5.28 9.40
N MET A 31 0.49 5.31 9.37
CA MET A 31 1.33 4.75 10.43
C MET A 31 1.10 5.46 11.76
N ALA A 32 1.06 6.81 11.77
CA ALA A 32 0.81 7.58 12.99
C ALA A 32 -0.56 7.24 13.61
N MET A 33 -1.61 7.12 12.78
CA MET A 33 -2.94 6.72 13.26
C MET A 33 -2.93 5.28 13.83
N ASN A 34 -2.27 4.35 13.16
CA ASN A 34 -2.19 2.96 13.65
C ASN A 34 -1.33 2.82 14.92
N LEU A 35 -0.32 3.67 15.10
CA LEU A 35 0.54 3.63 16.28
C LEU A 35 -0.23 3.91 17.58
N THR A 36 -1.36 4.62 17.51
CA THR A 36 -2.20 4.91 18.68
C THR A 36 -2.71 3.65 19.38
N VAL A 37 -2.85 2.52 18.69
CA VAL A 37 -3.30 1.25 19.29
C VAL A 37 -2.34 0.75 20.38
N LEU A 38 -1.06 1.13 20.31
CA LEU A 38 -0.06 0.76 21.33
C LEU A 38 -0.27 1.51 22.66
N PHE A 39 -0.92 2.67 22.61
CA PHE A 39 -1.15 3.52 23.78
C PHE A 39 -2.58 3.38 24.32
N SER A 40 -3.58 3.29 23.43
CA SER A 40 -4.98 3.16 23.80
C SER A 40 -5.77 2.47 22.70
N ARG A 41 -6.42 1.35 23.06
CA ARG A 41 -7.35 0.65 22.16
C ARG A 41 -8.60 1.49 21.89
N GLU A 42 -9.11 2.17 22.92
CA GLU A 42 -10.25 3.07 22.81
C GLU A 42 -9.92 4.26 21.89
N GLY A 43 -8.76 4.87 22.08
CA GLY A 43 -8.29 5.98 21.22
C GLY A 43 -8.14 5.54 19.75
N TYR A 44 -7.62 4.34 19.52
CA TYR A 44 -7.54 3.78 18.16
C TYR A 44 -8.94 3.52 17.58
N ASN A 45 -9.86 2.97 18.34
CA ASN A 45 -11.24 2.74 17.90
C ASN A 45 -11.97 4.04 17.57
N MET A 46 -11.76 5.12 18.34
CA MET A 46 -12.29 6.46 18.02
C MET A 46 -11.75 6.97 16.66
N ILE A 47 -10.48 6.71 16.36
CA ILE A 47 -9.92 7.03 15.03
C ILE A 47 -10.58 6.19 13.93
N CYS A 48 -10.80 4.90 14.16
CA CYS A 48 -11.50 4.03 13.21
C CYS A 48 -12.92 4.53 12.92
N GLU A 49 -13.66 4.94 13.96
CA GLU A 49 -15.00 5.51 13.83
C GLU A 49 -14.98 6.85 13.09
N PHE A 50 -14.04 7.74 13.44
CA PHE A 50 -13.86 9.03 12.78
C PHE A 50 -13.50 8.89 11.28
N LEU A 51 -12.66 7.92 10.93
CA LEU A 51 -12.20 7.64 9.55
C LEU A 51 -13.05 6.55 8.86
N GLY A 52 -14.22 6.18 9.38
CA GLY A 52 -15.12 5.19 8.79
C GLY A 52 -15.72 5.63 7.45
N ALA A 53 -17.03 5.38 7.21
CA ALA A 53 -17.70 5.73 5.96
C ALA A 53 -18.20 7.18 5.89
N ASN A 54 -17.57 8.12 6.59
CA ASN A 54 -17.88 9.55 6.51
C ASN A 54 -17.46 10.11 5.14
N TRP A 55 -18.15 11.16 4.68
CA TRP A 55 -17.91 11.73 3.35
C TRP A 55 -16.45 12.14 3.10
N TYR A 56 -15.78 12.73 4.08
CA TYR A 56 -14.37 13.13 3.98
C TYR A 56 -13.42 11.92 3.91
N ALA A 57 -13.72 10.84 4.64
CA ALA A 57 -12.95 9.61 4.59
C ALA A 57 -13.14 8.91 3.23
N LEU A 58 -14.35 8.93 2.67
CA LEU A 58 -14.64 8.42 1.32
C LEU A 58 -13.89 9.21 0.25
N ALA A 59 -13.92 10.55 0.35
CA ALA A 59 -13.17 11.41 -0.57
C ALA A 59 -11.65 11.15 -0.47
N GLY A 60 -11.13 11.00 0.75
CA GLY A 60 -9.73 10.64 1.00
C GLY A 60 -9.36 9.28 0.43
N THR A 61 -10.21 8.26 0.61
CA THR A 61 -10.01 6.91 0.05
C THR A 61 -10.03 6.93 -1.47
N ALA A 62 -10.95 7.67 -2.09
CA ALA A 62 -11.01 7.82 -3.55
C ALA A 62 -9.75 8.52 -4.10
N LEU A 63 -9.29 9.58 -3.45
CA LEU A 63 -8.06 10.28 -3.81
C LEU A 63 -6.83 9.37 -3.66
N LEU A 64 -6.77 8.59 -2.58
CA LEU A 64 -5.70 7.61 -2.36
C LEU A 64 -5.71 6.53 -3.44
N ALA A 65 -6.87 5.96 -3.76
CA ALA A 65 -7.00 4.95 -4.80
C ALA A 65 -6.54 5.50 -6.17
N ALA A 66 -6.92 6.74 -6.51
CA ALA A 66 -6.44 7.42 -7.71
C ALA A 66 -4.90 7.60 -7.69
N GLY A 67 -4.33 8.01 -6.56
CA GLY A 67 -2.87 8.14 -6.38
C GLY A 67 -2.13 6.83 -6.57
N VAL A 68 -2.62 5.75 -5.97
CA VAL A 68 -2.07 4.38 -6.16
C VAL A 68 -2.14 3.96 -7.62
N LEU A 69 -3.29 4.18 -8.27
CA LEU A 69 -3.48 3.80 -9.67
C LEU A 69 -2.53 4.58 -10.59
N VAL A 70 -2.42 5.89 -10.42
CA VAL A 70 -1.49 6.74 -11.20
C VAL A 70 -0.06 6.26 -10.99
N HIS A 71 0.38 6.07 -9.74
CA HIS A 71 1.72 5.60 -9.41
C HIS A 71 2.03 4.26 -10.08
N PHE A 72 1.11 3.29 -9.98
CA PHE A 72 1.27 1.96 -10.57
C PHE A 72 1.33 2.01 -12.11
N VAL A 73 0.41 2.74 -12.75
CA VAL A 73 0.37 2.85 -14.22
C VAL A 73 1.66 3.49 -14.76
N TYR A 74 2.12 4.57 -14.14
CA TYR A 74 3.36 5.22 -14.57
C TYR A 74 4.61 4.39 -14.27
N ALA A 75 4.63 3.62 -13.17
CA ALA A 75 5.69 2.66 -12.90
C ALA A 75 5.79 1.61 -14.02
N PHE A 76 4.63 1.11 -14.47
CA PHE A 76 4.56 0.12 -15.56
C PHE A 76 5.01 0.72 -16.90
N ILE A 77 4.51 1.91 -17.24
CA ILE A 77 4.91 2.63 -18.46
C ILE A 77 6.42 2.86 -18.49
N LEU A 78 6.99 3.41 -17.42
CA LEU A 78 8.42 3.67 -17.32
C LEU A 78 9.26 2.39 -17.39
N THR A 79 8.76 1.29 -16.82
CA THR A 79 9.42 -0.02 -16.91
C THR A 79 9.46 -0.52 -18.36
N ILE A 80 8.33 -0.41 -19.10
CA ILE A 80 8.26 -0.80 -20.51
C ILE A 80 9.16 0.10 -21.36
N ASP A 81 9.11 1.42 -21.15
CA ASP A 81 9.95 2.37 -21.88
C ASP A 81 11.44 2.07 -21.67
N ASN A 82 11.86 1.81 -20.44
CA ASN A 82 13.23 1.41 -20.12
C ASN A 82 13.62 0.07 -20.74
N TYR A 83 12.71 -0.91 -20.77
CA TYR A 83 12.96 -2.20 -21.41
C TYR A 83 13.13 -2.05 -22.92
N ARG A 84 12.28 -1.25 -23.56
CA ARG A 84 12.36 -0.95 -25.00
C ARG A 84 13.64 -0.18 -25.37
N ALA A 85 14.03 0.80 -24.54
CA ALA A 85 15.23 1.61 -24.75
C ALA A 85 16.53 0.78 -24.66
N ARG A 86 16.56 -0.28 -23.82
CA ARG A 86 17.74 -1.19 -23.74
C ARG A 86 17.96 -2.03 -25.01
N GLY A 87 16.91 -2.29 -25.79
CA GLY A 87 16.99 -3.11 -26.99
C GLY A 87 17.35 -4.57 -26.73
N LYS A 88 17.64 -5.31 -27.81
CA LYS A 88 18.03 -6.74 -27.74
C LYS A 88 19.53 -6.96 -27.50
N GLN A 89 20.35 -5.93 -27.66
CA GLN A 89 21.81 -6.04 -27.48
C GLN A 89 22.14 -6.02 -25.99
N ARG A 90 22.62 -7.15 -25.49
CA ARG A 90 23.27 -7.21 -24.16
C ARG A 90 24.61 -6.49 -24.26
N TYR A 91 24.95 -5.66 -23.29
CA TYR A 91 26.27 -5.09 -23.18
C TYR A 91 27.32 -6.22 -23.19
N ALA A 92 28.31 -6.13 -24.06
CA ALA A 92 29.43 -7.09 -24.11
C ALA A 92 30.29 -7.06 -22.84
N VAL A 93 30.22 -5.95 -22.08
CA VAL A 93 30.88 -5.78 -20.78
C VAL A 93 29.84 -5.32 -19.78
N THR A 94 29.47 -6.18 -18.82
CA THR A 94 28.67 -5.82 -17.64
C THR A 94 29.60 -5.24 -16.59
N VAL A 95 29.88 -3.95 -16.68
CA VAL A 95 30.52 -3.23 -15.57
C VAL A 95 29.45 -3.07 -14.49
N GLN A 96 29.66 -3.69 -13.33
CA GLN A 96 28.85 -3.39 -12.15
C GLN A 96 29.14 -1.95 -11.75
N GLU A 97 28.20 -1.04 -12.02
CA GLU A 97 28.32 0.34 -11.54
C GLU A 97 28.39 0.32 -10.01
N LYS A 98 29.57 0.73 -9.49
CA LYS A 98 29.78 0.93 -8.06
C LYS A 98 28.86 2.08 -7.65
N GLY A 99 27.85 1.79 -6.85
CA GLY A 99 26.92 2.79 -6.32
C GLY A 99 25.43 2.52 -6.55
N VAL A 100 25.05 1.61 -7.44
CA VAL A 100 23.64 1.24 -7.63
C VAL A 100 23.28 0.13 -6.64
N SER A 101 22.36 0.45 -5.71
CA SER A 101 21.93 -0.52 -4.68
C SER A 101 21.18 -1.71 -5.29
N TRP A 102 21.17 -2.84 -4.57
CA TRP A 102 20.38 -4.01 -4.94
C TRP A 102 18.88 -3.67 -5.08
N ALA A 103 18.35 -2.86 -4.18
CA ALA A 103 16.95 -2.45 -4.19
C ALA A 103 16.59 -1.64 -5.45
N SER A 104 17.44 -0.69 -5.87
CA SER A 104 17.24 0.06 -7.12
C SER A 104 17.20 -0.84 -8.37
N LYS A 105 18.01 -1.91 -8.38
CA LYS A 105 18.02 -2.90 -9.49
C LYS A 105 16.77 -3.77 -9.51
N ASN A 106 16.14 -3.99 -8.36
CA ASN A 106 14.98 -4.87 -8.18
C ASN A 106 13.68 -4.11 -7.89
N MET A 107 13.62 -2.82 -8.24
CA MET A 107 12.49 -1.95 -7.91
C MET A 107 11.15 -2.47 -8.43
N LEU A 108 11.11 -3.09 -9.62
CA LEU A 108 9.91 -3.71 -10.16
C LEU A 108 9.42 -4.87 -9.29
N VAL A 109 10.34 -5.75 -8.86
CA VAL A 109 10.02 -6.90 -8.01
C VAL A 109 9.51 -6.42 -6.65
N LEU A 110 10.18 -5.45 -6.05
CA LEU A 110 9.74 -4.82 -4.81
C LEU A 110 8.35 -4.19 -4.96
N GLY A 111 8.10 -3.48 -6.06
CA GLY A 111 6.79 -2.89 -6.37
C GLY A 111 5.67 -3.94 -6.52
N ILE A 112 5.97 -5.10 -7.13
CA ILE A 112 5.01 -6.21 -7.22
C ILE A 112 4.70 -6.77 -5.82
N ILE A 113 5.70 -6.97 -4.97
CA ILE A 113 5.49 -7.44 -3.59
C ILE A 113 4.66 -6.41 -2.81
N VAL A 114 4.95 -5.12 -2.99
CA VAL A 114 4.20 -4.04 -2.32
C VAL A 114 2.73 -4.05 -2.73
N ILE A 115 2.41 -4.22 -4.02
CA ILE A 115 1.00 -4.23 -4.47
C ILE A 115 0.27 -5.50 -4.05
N LEU A 116 0.94 -6.64 -4.00
CA LEU A 116 0.35 -7.89 -3.47
C LEU A 116 0.06 -7.76 -1.96
N GLY A 117 0.99 -7.20 -1.20
CA GLY A 117 0.77 -6.92 0.22
C GLY A 117 -0.33 -5.88 0.47
N LEU A 118 -0.44 -4.86 -0.38
CA LEU A 118 -1.55 -3.91 -0.35
C LEU A 118 -2.89 -4.62 -0.59
N GLY A 119 -2.97 -5.52 -1.58
CA GLY A 119 -4.16 -6.33 -1.82
C GLY A 119 -4.55 -7.17 -0.60
N LEU A 120 -3.59 -7.82 0.03
CA LEU A 120 -3.80 -8.56 1.28
C LEU A 120 -4.30 -7.64 2.41
N HIS A 121 -3.71 -6.46 2.55
CA HIS A 121 -4.11 -5.45 3.54
C HIS A 121 -5.55 -4.97 3.30
N LEU A 122 -5.93 -4.70 2.05
CA LEU A 122 -7.31 -4.32 1.72
C LEU A 122 -8.31 -5.42 2.06
N VAL A 123 -7.98 -6.68 1.83
CA VAL A 123 -8.83 -7.83 2.19
C VAL A 123 -8.92 -8.01 3.71
N HIS A 124 -7.83 -7.81 4.45
CA HIS A 124 -7.82 -8.01 5.89
C HIS A 124 -8.54 -6.90 6.66
N PHE A 125 -8.42 -5.64 6.20
CA PHE A 125 -8.90 -4.47 6.95
C PHE A 125 -9.93 -3.66 6.19
N TRP A 126 -9.58 -3.07 5.04
CA TRP A 126 -10.48 -2.16 4.34
C TRP A 126 -11.82 -2.80 3.97
N SER A 127 -11.80 -4.03 3.47
CA SER A 127 -13.01 -4.75 3.07
C SER A 127 -13.93 -5.10 4.25
N LYS A 128 -13.37 -5.21 5.45
CA LYS A 128 -14.10 -5.57 6.69
C LYS A 128 -14.50 -4.37 7.53
N MET A 129 -13.97 -3.20 7.21
CA MET A 129 -14.26 -1.95 7.88
C MET A 129 -15.02 -1.01 6.94
N GLN A 130 -14.33 -0.19 6.18
CA GLN A 130 -14.95 0.86 5.37
C GLN A 130 -15.87 0.32 4.26
N LEU A 131 -15.48 -0.74 3.54
CA LEU A 131 -16.31 -1.30 2.47
C LEU A 131 -17.65 -1.85 2.97
N VAL A 132 -17.65 -2.50 4.15
CA VAL A 132 -18.87 -3.03 4.78
C VAL A 132 -19.85 -1.90 5.10
N GLU A 133 -19.34 -0.76 5.59
CA GLU A 133 -20.15 0.43 5.88
C GLU A 133 -20.69 1.08 4.59
N ILE A 134 -19.83 1.24 3.57
CA ILE A 134 -20.22 1.84 2.28
C ILE A 134 -21.35 1.05 1.62
N LEU A 135 -21.26 -0.28 1.63
CA LEU A 135 -22.18 -1.16 0.94
C LEU A 135 -23.32 -1.68 1.85
N HIS A 136 -23.39 -1.22 3.11
CA HIS A 136 -24.35 -1.67 4.10
C HIS A 136 -24.45 -3.21 4.22
N LEU A 137 -23.29 -3.87 4.19
CA LEU A 137 -23.19 -5.32 4.28
C LEU A 137 -23.31 -5.81 5.73
N LYS A 138 -23.55 -7.12 5.89
CA LYS A 138 -23.46 -7.75 7.20
C LYS A 138 -22.03 -7.67 7.73
N PHE A 139 -21.88 -7.40 9.04
CA PHE A 139 -20.57 -7.33 9.67
C PHE A 139 -19.86 -8.68 9.57
N PRO A 140 -18.56 -8.69 9.24
CA PRO A 140 -17.78 -9.90 9.16
C PRO A 140 -17.68 -10.58 10.52
N THR A 141 -17.59 -11.89 10.51
CA THR A 141 -17.42 -12.70 11.70
C THR A 141 -16.13 -13.50 11.63
N GLY A 142 -15.63 -13.94 12.77
CA GLY A 142 -14.49 -14.83 12.87
C GLY A 142 -14.58 -15.71 14.12
N VAL A 143 -13.87 -16.81 14.08
CA VAL A 143 -13.76 -17.74 15.22
C VAL A 143 -12.28 -17.89 15.56
N ASP A 144 -11.93 -17.76 16.84
CA ASP A 144 -10.55 -17.97 17.30
C ASP A 144 -10.20 -19.46 17.46
N ALA A 145 -8.96 -19.72 17.88
CA ALA A 145 -8.47 -21.08 18.08
C ALA A 145 -9.21 -21.85 19.20
N ASN A 146 -9.90 -21.14 20.09
CA ASN A 146 -10.67 -21.72 21.20
C ASN A 146 -12.15 -21.92 20.85
N GLY A 147 -12.57 -21.59 19.62
CA GLY A 147 -13.95 -21.70 19.15
C GLY A 147 -14.83 -20.51 19.53
N GLN A 148 -14.27 -19.43 20.11
CA GLN A 148 -15.04 -18.22 20.44
C GLN A 148 -15.33 -17.42 19.18
N GLY A 149 -16.61 -17.10 18.96
CA GLY A 149 -17.06 -16.28 17.84
C GLY A 149 -16.92 -14.77 18.13
N TYR A 150 -16.55 -14.01 17.09
CA TYR A 150 -16.44 -12.56 17.12
C TYR A 150 -17.21 -11.94 15.96
N VAL A 151 -17.78 -10.77 16.20
CA VAL A 151 -18.34 -9.88 15.16
C VAL A 151 -17.43 -8.66 15.07
N PHE A 152 -16.94 -8.36 13.87
CA PHE A 152 -16.04 -7.22 13.68
C PHE A 152 -16.84 -5.99 13.25
N LEU A 153 -17.04 -5.09 14.19
CA LEU A 153 -17.62 -3.79 13.92
C LEU A 153 -16.55 -2.87 13.32
N PRO A 154 -16.86 -2.08 12.28
CA PRO A 154 -15.90 -1.15 11.67
C PRO A 154 -15.27 -0.18 12.67
N ALA A 155 -16.03 0.30 13.65
CA ALA A 155 -15.52 1.14 14.73
C ALA A 155 -14.60 0.40 15.73
N ASN A 156 -14.51 -0.93 15.71
CA ASN A 156 -13.65 -1.72 16.59
C ASN A 156 -12.44 -2.30 15.86
N GLY A 157 -11.63 -1.43 15.26
CA GLY A 157 -10.43 -1.81 14.52
C GLY A 157 -9.38 -2.51 15.38
N ALA A 158 -9.30 -2.20 16.67
CA ALA A 158 -8.36 -2.85 17.60
C ALA A 158 -8.64 -4.36 17.74
N LEU A 159 -9.91 -4.77 17.79
CA LEU A 159 -10.30 -6.18 17.84
C LEU A 159 -9.95 -6.89 16.53
N LEU A 160 -10.27 -6.29 15.38
CA LEU A 160 -9.96 -6.84 14.07
C LEU A 160 -8.43 -7.00 13.87
N MET A 161 -7.65 -6.02 14.31
CA MET A 161 -6.19 -6.07 14.28
C MET A 161 -5.65 -7.21 15.15
N ALA A 162 -6.08 -7.30 16.40
CA ALA A 162 -5.68 -8.36 17.33
C ALA A 162 -6.04 -9.75 16.78
N PHE A 163 -7.24 -9.92 16.23
CA PHE A 163 -7.67 -11.18 15.63
C PHE A 163 -6.85 -11.53 14.37
N THR A 164 -6.56 -10.54 13.51
CA THR A 164 -5.80 -10.77 12.28
C THR A 164 -4.38 -11.22 12.60
N PHE A 165 -3.72 -10.57 13.56
CA PHE A 165 -2.33 -10.87 13.94
C PHE A 165 -2.18 -11.93 15.04
N SER A 166 -3.26 -12.48 15.59
CA SER A 166 -3.19 -13.71 16.38
C SER A 166 -2.73 -14.92 15.56
N LYS A 167 -2.87 -14.84 14.24
CA LYS A 167 -2.44 -15.87 13.30
C LYS A 167 -1.00 -15.59 12.89
N TRP A 168 -0.07 -16.45 13.31
CA TRP A 168 1.37 -16.29 13.08
C TRP A 168 1.76 -16.08 11.60
N TYR A 169 1.08 -16.75 10.67
CA TYR A 169 1.35 -16.62 9.25
C TYR A 169 1.02 -15.21 8.71
N ASN A 170 0.00 -14.53 9.26
CA ASN A 170 -0.28 -13.15 8.91
C ASN A 170 0.86 -12.23 9.38
N VAL A 171 1.40 -12.46 10.58
CA VAL A 171 2.55 -11.69 11.09
C VAL A 171 3.73 -11.82 10.12
N VAL A 172 4.08 -13.04 9.71
CA VAL A 172 5.19 -13.28 8.77
C VAL A 172 4.95 -12.59 7.43
N LEU A 173 3.74 -12.73 6.86
CA LEU A 173 3.39 -12.07 5.58
C LEU A 173 3.54 -10.54 5.66
N TYR A 174 3.06 -9.93 6.74
CA TYR A 174 3.18 -8.48 6.92
C TYR A 174 4.61 -8.03 7.17
N LEU A 175 5.43 -8.80 7.88
CA LEU A 175 6.86 -8.49 8.05
C LEU A 175 7.61 -8.52 6.72
N VAL A 176 7.37 -9.51 5.88
CA VAL A 176 7.94 -9.58 4.52
C VAL A 176 7.47 -8.39 3.68
N TRP A 177 6.18 -8.07 3.74
CA TRP A 177 5.63 -6.91 3.04
C TRP A 177 6.23 -5.59 3.50
N PHE A 178 6.38 -5.38 4.81
CA PHE A 178 6.98 -4.18 5.37
C PHE A 178 8.46 -4.05 5.00
N ALA A 179 9.21 -5.15 4.96
CA ALA A 179 10.59 -5.14 4.48
C ALA A 179 10.65 -4.72 3.00
N ALA A 180 9.78 -5.28 2.15
CA ALA A 180 9.70 -4.88 0.74
C ALA A 180 9.30 -3.40 0.58
N LEU A 181 8.33 -2.93 1.36
CA LEU A 181 7.90 -1.53 1.38
C LEU A 181 9.04 -0.60 1.81
N TRP A 182 9.79 -0.96 2.85
CA TRP A 182 10.96 -0.20 3.30
C TRP A 182 12.00 -0.04 2.18
N PHE A 183 12.38 -1.15 1.53
CA PHE A 183 13.33 -1.10 0.41
C PHE A 183 12.76 -0.34 -0.79
N HIS A 184 11.47 -0.44 -1.06
CA HIS A 184 10.81 0.31 -2.13
C HIS A 184 10.81 1.81 -1.86
N LEU A 185 10.50 2.25 -0.64
CA LEU A 185 10.47 3.67 -0.26
C LEU A 185 11.85 4.32 -0.22
N THR A 186 12.85 3.61 0.26
CA THR A 186 14.19 4.17 0.48
C THR A 186 15.04 4.25 -0.80
N HIS A 187 14.60 3.61 -1.89
CA HIS A 187 15.35 3.52 -3.15
C HIS A 187 14.51 3.88 -4.39
N GLY A 188 13.26 4.29 -4.18
CA GLY A 188 12.31 4.73 -5.21
C GLY A 188 12.44 6.19 -5.65
#